data_78dd68b011e3ffdd26b47165eaf648bf
#
_entry.id   78dd68b011e3ffdd26b47165eaf648bf
#
_cell.length_a   1.000
_cell.length_b   1.000
_cell.length_c   1.000
_cell.angle_alpha   90.00
_cell.angle_beta   90.00
_cell.angle_gamma   90.00
#
_symmetry.space_group_name_H-M   'P 1'
#
loop_
_entity.id
_entity.type
_entity.pdbx_description
1 polymer ?
#
loop_
_entity_poly.entity_id
_entity_poly.type
_entity_poly.pdbx_seq_one_letter_code
_entity_poly.pdbx_strand_id
1 'polypeptide(L)'
;MTTTFFKCTTLIKFAKMVWQVVNPSPFKPAKATLASAVLALLLTACGVEGNRFQVEGHFLKINRGEFYVYSTNGLIDGIDTIKLEAGRFVYEIPCEREGTLVMVFPNFSEQPIFAQPGKSVTMEGDASHLKELTVKGTKDNKLMNQFREAIANASPPQAAKTAALFAADNPASPVAAYLVRRYFITTPTPNYKEAARLLKLLLAEQPKNGELNRMQSLIAVLARTAVGAPLPPFQARSTKGEKVSEQLCNKAPVAVFSVWSSTNMQSMEIQRMLNQKVRNAKGKLKVVGLCIDPIQRECKEILERDSISWPNICDGAMFEGDVAKKVGVYSVPFNIVLKNGKIVAKDLDANQLKERLDKLL
;
A
#
# COMPACT_ATOMS: atom_id res chain seq x y z
N MET A 1 -34.11 -4.86 -19.15
CA MET A 1 -35.22 -5.33 -18.28
C MET A 1 -35.85 -6.65 -18.80
N THR A 2 -35.03 -7.66 -19.19
CA THR A 2 -35.55 -8.92 -19.79
C THR A 2 -34.87 -10.21 -19.32
N THR A 3 -33.99 -10.16 -18.34
CA THR A 3 -33.25 -11.35 -17.84
C THR A 3 -33.76 -11.93 -16.52
N THR A 4 -34.63 -11.23 -15.80
CA THR A 4 -35.13 -11.67 -14.47
C THR A 4 -36.38 -12.56 -14.55
N PHE A 5 -37.08 -12.56 -15.67
CA PHE A 5 -38.32 -13.35 -15.83
C PHE A 5 -38.07 -14.83 -16.20
N PHE A 6 -36.93 -15.18 -16.76
CA PHE A 6 -36.65 -16.55 -17.20
C PHE A 6 -36.24 -17.50 -16.06
N LYS A 7 -35.63 -16.96 -14.99
CA LYS A 7 -35.24 -17.77 -13.81
C LYS A 7 -36.41 -18.19 -12.91
N CYS A 8 -37.47 -17.39 -12.86
CA CYS A 8 -38.62 -17.69 -12.01
C CYS A 8 -39.49 -18.83 -12.55
N THR A 9 -39.62 -18.97 -13.88
CA THR A 9 -40.40 -20.04 -14.51
C THR A 9 -39.74 -21.41 -14.42
N THR A 10 -38.44 -21.48 -14.35
CA THR A 10 -37.68 -22.74 -14.20
C THR A 10 -37.80 -23.27 -12.75
N LEU A 11 -37.73 -22.38 -11.75
CA LEU A 11 -37.91 -22.72 -10.35
C LEU A 11 -39.34 -23.21 -10.02
N ILE A 12 -40.39 -22.63 -10.66
CA ILE A 12 -41.76 -23.06 -10.45
C ILE A 12 -42.02 -24.44 -11.12
N LYS A 13 -41.39 -24.72 -12.25
CA LYS A 13 -41.48 -26.07 -12.86
C LYS A 13 -40.73 -27.10 -12.03
N PHE A 14 -39.60 -26.75 -11.44
CA PHE A 14 -38.84 -27.64 -10.55
C PHE A 14 -39.59 -27.90 -9.23
N ALA A 15 -40.18 -26.86 -8.63
CA ALA A 15 -41.02 -27.02 -7.43
C ALA A 15 -42.22 -27.89 -7.65
N LYS A 16 -42.88 -27.83 -8.83
CA LYS A 16 -43.99 -28.73 -9.19
C LYS A 16 -43.54 -30.18 -9.41
N MET A 17 -42.33 -30.38 -9.97
CA MET A 17 -41.78 -31.73 -10.15
C MET A 17 -41.37 -32.35 -8.82
N VAL A 18 -40.87 -31.58 -7.87
CA VAL A 18 -40.53 -32.02 -6.51
C VAL A 18 -41.83 -32.32 -5.70
N TRP A 19 -42.90 -31.53 -5.90
CA TRP A 19 -44.17 -31.75 -5.22
C TRP A 19 -44.85 -33.07 -5.67
N GLN A 20 -44.69 -33.49 -6.92
CA GLN A 20 -45.18 -34.80 -7.42
C GLN A 20 -44.34 -35.98 -6.92
N VAL A 21 -43.09 -35.77 -6.51
CA VAL A 21 -42.23 -36.82 -5.94
C VAL A 21 -42.44 -36.98 -4.43
N VAL A 22 -42.94 -35.95 -3.76
CA VAL A 22 -43.10 -35.93 -2.28
C VAL A 22 -44.49 -36.40 -1.83
N ASN A 23 -45.49 -36.60 -2.75
CA ASN A 23 -46.79 -37.19 -2.41
C ASN A 23 -46.94 -38.59 -3.05
N PRO A 24 -46.29 -39.60 -2.52
CA PRO A 24 -46.57 -40.99 -2.91
C PRO A 24 -47.69 -41.56 -2.08
N SER A 25 -48.56 -42.28 -2.73
CA SER A 25 -49.42 -43.23 -2.09
C SER A 25 -48.66 -44.15 -1.12
N PRO A 26 -49.26 -44.66 -0.03
CA PRO A 26 -48.57 -45.27 1.06
C PRO A 26 -47.94 -46.61 0.64
N PHE A 27 -46.65 -46.64 0.57
CA PHE A 27 -45.72 -47.79 0.58
C PHE A 27 -44.48 -47.58 -0.28
N LYS A 28 -43.39 -47.13 0.40
CA LYS A 28 -41.99 -47.62 0.26
C LYS A 28 -40.98 -46.64 0.90
N PRO A 29 -40.22 -46.97 1.95
CA PRO A 29 -39.31 -46.07 2.65
C PRO A 29 -38.03 -45.68 1.88
N ALA A 30 -37.73 -46.39 0.77
CA ALA A 30 -36.53 -46.13 -0.01
C ALA A 30 -36.57 -44.81 -0.85
N LYS A 31 -37.74 -44.26 -1.14
CA LYS A 31 -37.87 -43.02 -1.95
C LYS A 31 -37.76 -41.75 -1.11
N ALA A 32 -38.07 -41.79 0.17
CA ALA A 32 -37.97 -40.64 1.06
C ALA A 32 -36.52 -40.33 1.42
N THR A 33 -35.65 -41.35 1.57
CA THR A 33 -34.22 -41.18 1.81
C THR A 33 -33.46 -40.62 0.62
N LEU A 34 -33.88 -40.97 -0.59
CA LEU A 34 -33.23 -40.41 -1.82
C LEU A 34 -33.62 -38.92 -2.01
N ALA A 35 -34.86 -38.54 -1.73
CA ALA A 35 -35.33 -37.15 -1.82
C ALA A 35 -34.65 -36.25 -0.76
N SER A 36 -34.43 -36.76 0.46
CA SER A 36 -33.71 -36.05 1.52
C SER A 36 -32.23 -35.90 1.21
N ALA A 37 -31.60 -36.90 0.60
CA ALA A 37 -30.20 -36.85 0.18
C ALA A 37 -29.96 -35.86 -0.99
N VAL A 38 -30.90 -35.79 -1.95
CA VAL A 38 -30.86 -34.82 -3.07
C VAL A 38 -31.12 -33.40 -2.56
N LEU A 39 -32.03 -33.21 -1.59
CA LEU A 39 -32.27 -31.91 -0.96
C LEU A 39 -31.09 -31.45 -0.11
N ALA A 40 -30.42 -32.34 0.59
CA ALA A 40 -29.19 -32.04 1.33
C ALA A 40 -28.01 -31.70 0.40
N LEU A 41 -27.91 -32.35 -0.76
CA LEU A 41 -26.91 -32.01 -1.80
C LEU A 41 -27.20 -30.67 -2.49
N LEU A 42 -28.46 -30.26 -2.60
CA LEU A 42 -28.82 -28.94 -3.15
C LEU A 42 -28.58 -27.80 -2.17
N LEU A 43 -28.54 -28.05 -0.86
CA LEU A 43 -28.25 -27.06 0.17
C LEU A 43 -26.74 -26.80 0.32
N THR A 44 -25.87 -27.68 -0.19
CA THR A 44 -24.41 -27.47 -0.17
C THR A 44 -23.88 -26.68 -1.41
N ALA A 45 -24.74 -26.35 -2.37
CA ALA A 45 -24.38 -25.64 -3.60
C ALA A 45 -24.45 -24.11 -3.49
N CYS A 46 -24.63 -23.54 -2.30
CA CYS A 46 -24.51 -22.09 -2.05
C CYS A 46 -23.05 -21.71 -1.77
N GLY A 47 -22.13 -22.12 -2.64
CA GLY A 47 -20.76 -21.61 -2.66
C GLY A 47 -20.71 -20.34 -3.52
N VAL A 48 -19.75 -19.46 -3.21
CA VAL A 48 -19.41 -18.33 -4.05
C VAL A 48 -18.95 -18.84 -5.42
N GLU A 49 -19.37 -18.20 -6.51
CA GLU A 49 -18.93 -18.56 -7.87
C GLU A 49 -17.39 -18.60 -7.93
N GLY A 50 -16.82 -19.55 -8.71
CA GLY A 50 -15.39 -19.85 -8.70
C GLY A 50 -14.46 -18.68 -9.03
N ASN A 51 -14.97 -17.60 -9.63
CA ASN A 51 -14.25 -16.37 -9.96
C ASN A 51 -14.65 -15.17 -9.07
N ARG A 52 -15.32 -15.41 -7.94
CA ARG A 52 -15.70 -14.38 -6.99
C ARG A 52 -15.13 -14.65 -5.61
N PHE A 53 -15.04 -13.61 -4.80
CA PHE A 53 -14.66 -13.70 -3.38
C PHE A 53 -15.65 -12.89 -2.56
N GLN A 54 -16.07 -13.43 -1.41
CA GLN A 54 -17.05 -12.82 -0.55
C GLN A 54 -16.53 -12.63 0.87
N VAL A 55 -16.87 -11.47 1.45
CA VAL A 55 -16.63 -11.17 2.87
C VAL A 55 -17.97 -10.96 3.53
N GLU A 56 -18.30 -11.77 4.52
CA GLU A 56 -19.45 -11.58 5.38
C GLU A 56 -18.99 -11.02 6.73
N GLY A 57 -19.58 -9.91 7.16
CA GLY A 57 -19.22 -9.28 8.42
C GLY A 57 -20.36 -9.33 9.43
N HIS A 58 -20.02 -9.62 10.69
CA HIS A 58 -20.93 -9.51 11.82
C HIS A 58 -20.22 -8.80 12.99
N PHE A 59 -20.71 -7.61 13.32
CA PHE A 59 -20.15 -6.78 14.36
C PHE A 59 -21.16 -6.56 15.49
N LEU A 60 -20.69 -6.74 16.72
CA LEU A 60 -21.43 -6.38 17.93
C LEU A 60 -21.26 -4.88 18.21
N LYS A 61 -22.22 -4.30 18.93
CA LYS A 61 -22.22 -2.90 19.42
C LYS A 61 -22.18 -1.81 18.33
N ILE A 62 -22.51 -2.17 17.09
CA ILE A 62 -22.70 -1.21 16.00
C ILE A 62 -23.85 -1.66 15.13
N ASN A 63 -24.83 -0.78 14.87
CA ASN A 63 -25.98 -1.10 14.03
C ASN A 63 -25.81 -0.60 12.59
N ARG A 64 -25.23 0.58 12.42
CA ARG A 64 -25.01 1.22 11.11
C ARG A 64 -23.63 1.85 11.08
N GLY A 65 -23.00 1.84 9.93
CA GLY A 65 -21.70 2.44 9.70
C GLY A 65 -21.23 2.24 8.27
N GLU A 66 -20.11 2.85 7.94
CA GLU A 66 -19.44 2.69 6.66
C GLU A 66 -17.99 2.33 6.92
N PHE A 67 -17.50 1.34 6.19
CA PHE A 67 -16.09 0.96 6.15
C PHE A 67 -15.57 1.20 4.75
N TYR A 68 -14.33 1.58 4.63
CA TYR A 68 -13.66 1.69 3.35
C TYR A 68 -12.82 0.44 3.10
N VAL A 69 -12.71 0.05 1.84
CA VAL A 69 -11.86 -1.08 1.43
C VAL A 69 -11.07 -0.70 0.20
N TYR A 70 -9.79 -1.06 0.19
CA TYR A 70 -8.91 -0.91 -0.96
C TYR A 70 -8.05 -2.16 -1.14
N SER A 71 -7.40 -2.29 -2.30
CA SER A 71 -6.48 -3.39 -2.58
C SER A 71 -5.05 -2.92 -2.67
N THR A 72 -4.13 -3.68 -2.08
CA THR A 72 -2.68 -3.39 -2.18
C THR A 72 -2.05 -3.90 -3.47
N ASN A 73 -2.72 -4.80 -4.16
CA ASN A 73 -2.20 -5.47 -5.36
C ASN A 73 -3.15 -5.47 -6.57
N GLY A 74 -4.13 -4.54 -6.57
CA GLY A 74 -5.03 -4.32 -7.70
C GLY A 74 -6.09 -5.41 -7.87
N LEU A 75 -6.63 -5.92 -6.76
CA LEU A 75 -7.79 -6.81 -6.77
C LEU A 75 -9.09 -6.03 -7.01
N ILE A 76 -9.15 -4.81 -6.50
CA ILE A 76 -10.17 -3.80 -6.82
C ILE A 76 -9.47 -2.49 -7.19
N ASP A 77 -10.13 -1.66 -7.98
CA ASP A 77 -9.65 -0.34 -8.39
C ASP A 77 -10.11 0.72 -7.39
N GLY A 78 -9.17 1.55 -6.93
CA GLY A 78 -9.46 2.65 -6.00
C GLY A 78 -9.90 2.21 -4.62
N ILE A 79 -10.85 2.95 -4.04
CA ILE A 79 -11.43 2.71 -2.72
C ILE A 79 -12.92 2.49 -2.88
N ASP A 80 -13.42 1.41 -2.30
CA ASP A 80 -14.85 1.10 -2.25
C ASP A 80 -15.41 1.31 -0.84
N THR A 81 -16.72 1.42 -0.70
CA THR A 81 -17.43 1.67 0.55
C THR A 81 -18.36 0.52 0.89
N ILE A 82 -18.18 -0.07 2.06
CA ILE A 82 -19.02 -1.14 2.59
C ILE A 82 -19.98 -0.55 3.63
N LYS A 83 -21.28 -0.67 3.39
CA LYS A 83 -22.31 -0.24 4.33
C LYS A 83 -22.69 -1.36 5.29
N LEU A 84 -22.71 -1.03 6.56
CA LEU A 84 -23.13 -1.92 7.64
C LEU A 84 -24.58 -1.62 8.01
N GLU A 85 -25.41 -2.66 8.03
CA GLU A 85 -26.82 -2.59 8.45
C GLU A 85 -27.11 -3.67 9.47
N ALA A 86 -27.75 -3.29 10.58
CA ALA A 86 -28.01 -4.19 11.71
C ALA A 86 -26.77 -4.98 12.19
N GLY A 87 -25.59 -4.34 12.16
CA GLY A 87 -24.34 -4.98 12.54
C GLY A 87 -23.78 -5.97 11.51
N ARG A 88 -24.34 -6.02 10.29
CA ARG A 88 -23.96 -7.01 9.26
C ARG A 88 -23.67 -6.34 7.93
N PHE A 89 -22.81 -6.99 7.14
CA PHE A 89 -22.60 -6.67 5.73
C PHE A 89 -22.23 -7.92 4.94
N VAL A 90 -22.43 -7.85 3.64
CA VAL A 90 -21.90 -8.79 2.66
C VAL A 90 -21.20 -7.95 1.59
N TYR A 91 -19.94 -8.25 1.34
CA TYR A 91 -19.14 -7.59 0.32
C TYR A 91 -18.56 -8.64 -0.63
N GLU A 92 -18.90 -8.55 -1.90
CA GLU A 92 -18.52 -9.51 -2.91
C GLU A 92 -17.84 -8.83 -4.09
N ILE A 93 -16.72 -9.39 -4.53
CA ILE A 93 -15.93 -8.86 -5.64
C ILE A 93 -15.62 -9.95 -6.68
N PRO A 94 -15.35 -9.58 -7.94
CA PRO A 94 -14.67 -10.44 -8.88
C PRO A 94 -13.29 -10.81 -8.33
N CYS A 95 -12.90 -12.07 -8.41
CA CYS A 95 -11.64 -12.55 -7.87
C CYS A 95 -11.10 -13.68 -8.75
N GLU A 96 -10.30 -13.33 -9.76
CA GLU A 96 -9.68 -14.29 -10.68
C GLU A 96 -8.33 -14.80 -10.18
N ARG A 97 -7.74 -14.10 -9.21
CA ARG A 97 -6.43 -14.40 -8.62
C ARG A 97 -6.43 -14.07 -7.14
N GLU A 98 -5.50 -14.65 -6.40
CA GLU A 98 -5.28 -14.29 -5.01
C GLU A 98 -4.88 -12.82 -4.85
N GLY A 99 -5.37 -12.19 -3.78
CA GLY A 99 -5.08 -10.79 -3.51
C GLY A 99 -5.34 -10.39 -2.07
N THR A 100 -4.94 -9.15 -1.75
CA THR A 100 -5.12 -8.57 -0.42
C THR A 100 -6.04 -7.37 -0.50
N LEU A 101 -7.15 -7.45 0.23
CA LEU A 101 -8.00 -6.33 0.56
C LEU A 101 -7.59 -5.78 1.92
N VAL A 102 -7.68 -4.47 2.09
CA VAL A 102 -7.50 -3.81 3.37
C VAL A 102 -8.77 -3.05 3.71
N MET A 103 -9.46 -3.49 4.74
CA MET A 103 -10.61 -2.78 5.28
C MET A 103 -10.14 -1.73 6.27
N VAL A 104 -10.64 -0.52 6.13
CA VAL A 104 -10.34 0.64 6.98
C VAL A 104 -11.59 1.00 7.77
N PHE A 105 -11.46 1.00 9.08
CA PHE A 105 -12.53 1.38 10.00
C PHE A 105 -12.56 2.90 10.26
N PRO A 106 -13.67 3.45 10.79
CA PRO A 106 -13.78 4.90 11.06
C PRO A 106 -12.70 5.48 11.97
N ASN A 107 -12.06 4.66 12.80
CA ASN A 107 -10.92 5.05 13.65
C ASN A 107 -9.56 4.93 12.94
N PHE A 108 -9.56 4.76 11.62
CA PHE A 108 -8.38 4.54 10.77
C PHE A 108 -7.56 3.28 11.08
N SER A 109 -8.09 2.36 11.90
CA SER A 109 -7.47 1.04 12.01
C SER A 109 -7.74 0.21 10.77
N GLU A 110 -6.78 -0.66 10.41
CA GLU A 110 -6.79 -1.45 9.19
C GLU A 110 -6.89 -2.94 9.51
N GLN A 111 -7.68 -3.67 8.73
CA GLN A 111 -7.78 -5.11 8.75
C GLN A 111 -7.49 -5.68 7.36
N PRO A 112 -6.37 -6.39 7.17
CA PRO A 112 -6.13 -7.11 5.93
C PRO A 112 -7.02 -8.36 5.84
N ILE A 113 -7.46 -8.65 4.61
CA ILE A 113 -8.26 -9.82 4.24
C ILE A 113 -7.61 -10.42 3.01
N PHE A 114 -7.24 -11.69 3.09
CA PHE A 114 -6.59 -12.42 2.00
C PHE A 114 -7.64 -13.16 1.19
N ALA A 115 -7.90 -12.61 -0.01
CA ALA A 115 -8.91 -13.09 -0.93
C ALA A 115 -8.36 -14.21 -1.81
N GLN A 116 -9.18 -15.23 -2.04
CA GLN A 116 -8.89 -16.36 -2.93
C GLN A 116 -10.11 -16.65 -3.82
N PRO A 117 -9.91 -16.94 -5.12
CA PRO A 117 -11.01 -17.26 -6.03
C PRO A 117 -11.93 -18.36 -5.50
N GLY A 118 -13.25 -18.14 -5.61
CA GLY A 118 -14.27 -19.10 -5.19
C GLY A 118 -14.37 -19.35 -3.68
N LYS A 119 -13.77 -18.48 -2.85
CA LYS A 119 -13.82 -18.60 -1.39
C LYS A 119 -14.66 -17.48 -0.78
N SER A 120 -15.12 -17.74 0.44
CA SER A 120 -15.73 -16.74 1.32
C SER A 120 -15.00 -16.72 2.66
N VAL A 121 -15.08 -15.57 3.32
CA VAL A 121 -14.59 -15.40 4.69
C VAL A 121 -15.65 -14.74 5.54
N THR A 122 -15.66 -15.09 6.83
CA THR A 122 -16.51 -14.46 7.83
C THR A 122 -15.65 -13.60 8.74
N MET A 123 -16.05 -12.34 8.91
CA MET A 123 -15.41 -11.38 9.81
C MET A 123 -16.30 -11.16 11.02
N GLU A 124 -15.80 -11.44 12.21
CA GLU A 124 -16.55 -11.33 13.46
C GLU A 124 -15.76 -10.51 14.47
N GLY A 125 -16.46 -9.63 15.19
CA GLY A 125 -15.84 -8.84 16.25
C GLY A 125 -16.78 -7.89 16.95
N ASP A 126 -16.25 -7.24 17.98
CA ASP A 126 -16.89 -6.14 18.69
C ASP A 126 -16.34 -4.81 18.17
N ALA A 127 -17.21 -3.91 17.71
CA ALA A 127 -16.80 -2.61 17.19
C ALA A 127 -16.04 -1.74 18.21
N SER A 128 -16.20 -2.04 19.51
CA SER A 128 -15.44 -1.40 20.59
C SER A 128 -14.02 -1.97 20.74
N HIS A 129 -13.74 -3.16 20.18
CA HIS A 129 -12.50 -3.92 20.35
C HIS A 129 -11.99 -4.47 19.01
N LEU A 130 -11.83 -3.61 18.00
CA LEU A 130 -11.43 -4.01 16.64
C LEU A 130 -10.08 -4.75 16.58
N LYS A 131 -9.24 -4.63 17.60
CA LYS A 131 -8.00 -5.40 17.72
C LYS A 131 -8.23 -6.91 17.89
N GLU A 132 -9.37 -7.29 18.42
CA GLU A 132 -9.75 -8.70 18.69
C GLU A 132 -10.57 -9.32 17.56
N LEU A 133 -10.80 -8.56 16.50
CA LEU A 133 -11.54 -8.99 15.32
C LEU A 133 -10.88 -10.19 14.66
N THR A 134 -11.67 -11.18 14.26
CA THR A 134 -11.19 -12.40 13.59
C THR A 134 -11.76 -12.51 12.18
N VAL A 135 -10.95 -13.07 11.27
CA VAL A 135 -11.34 -13.38 9.89
C VAL A 135 -11.15 -14.89 9.69
N LYS A 136 -12.25 -15.60 9.41
CA LYS A 136 -12.27 -17.06 9.24
C LYS A 136 -12.59 -17.41 7.79
N GLY A 137 -12.20 -18.60 7.31
CA GLY A 137 -12.59 -19.16 6.01
C GLY A 137 -11.43 -19.56 5.11
N THR A 138 -10.23 -18.93 5.24
CA THR A 138 -9.04 -19.34 4.47
C THR A 138 -7.82 -19.51 5.36
N LYS A 139 -6.81 -20.23 4.84
CA LYS A 139 -5.54 -20.47 5.55
C LYS A 139 -4.82 -19.18 5.89
N ASP A 140 -4.72 -18.25 4.94
CA ASP A 140 -3.96 -17.00 5.12
C ASP A 140 -4.65 -16.06 6.12
N ASN A 141 -5.98 -15.99 6.12
CA ASN A 141 -6.71 -15.25 7.14
C ASN A 141 -6.52 -15.84 8.55
N LYS A 142 -6.47 -17.18 8.67
CA LYS A 142 -6.13 -17.86 9.93
C LYS A 142 -4.69 -17.52 10.38
N LEU A 143 -3.72 -17.55 9.46
CA LEU A 143 -2.36 -17.15 9.73
C LEU A 143 -2.25 -15.70 10.21
N MET A 144 -3.00 -14.78 9.62
CA MET A 144 -3.03 -13.39 10.05
C MET A 144 -3.63 -13.24 11.45
N ASN A 145 -4.68 -13.98 11.80
CA ASN A 145 -5.23 -13.99 13.16
C ASN A 145 -4.17 -14.44 14.16
N GLN A 146 -3.45 -15.53 13.88
CA GLN A 146 -2.36 -16.03 14.74
C GLN A 146 -1.26 -14.98 14.95
N PHE A 147 -0.87 -14.27 13.88
CA PHE A 147 0.08 -13.17 14.00
C PHE A 147 -0.46 -12.05 14.90
N ARG A 148 -1.72 -11.65 14.73
CA ARG A 148 -2.35 -10.59 15.55
C ARG A 148 -2.41 -10.97 17.02
N GLU A 149 -2.77 -12.21 17.33
CA GLU A 149 -2.75 -12.75 18.69
C GLU A 149 -1.34 -12.69 19.29
N ALA A 150 -0.32 -13.07 18.52
CA ALA A 150 1.07 -13.05 18.97
C ALA A 150 1.60 -11.65 19.28
N ILE A 151 1.04 -10.59 18.68
CA ILE A 151 1.46 -9.20 18.91
C ILE A 151 0.48 -8.38 19.75
N ALA A 152 -0.61 -8.96 20.27
CA ALA A 152 -1.70 -8.23 20.94
C ALA A 152 -1.20 -7.28 22.05
N ASN A 153 -0.19 -7.69 22.79
CA ASN A 153 0.44 -6.93 23.88
C ASN A 153 1.89 -6.50 23.58
N ALA A 154 2.33 -6.62 22.32
CA ALA A 154 3.69 -6.31 21.94
C ALA A 154 3.90 -4.79 21.78
N SER A 155 5.05 -4.29 22.20
CA SER A 155 5.49 -2.94 21.87
C SER A 155 5.78 -2.85 20.34
N PRO A 156 5.76 -1.65 19.73
CA PRO A 156 6.04 -1.52 18.31
C PRO A 156 7.33 -2.18 17.82
N PRO A 157 8.47 -2.07 18.53
CA PRO A 157 9.68 -2.80 18.14
C PRO A 157 9.56 -4.33 18.25
N GLN A 158 8.83 -4.83 19.25
CA GLN A 158 8.58 -6.28 19.40
C GLN A 158 7.66 -6.78 18.31
N ALA A 159 6.59 -6.05 17.98
CA ALA A 159 5.70 -6.38 16.87
C ALA A 159 6.44 -6.45 15.53
N ALA A 160 7.35 -5.50 15.26
CA ALA A 160 8.20 -5.54 14.07
C ALA A 160 9.13 -6.76 14.05
N LYS A 161 9.74 -7.11 15.20
CA LYS A 161 10.57 -8.33 15.31
C LYS A 161 9.76 -9.60 15.05
N THR A 162 8.57 -9.68 15.63
CA THR A 162 7.64 -10.82 15.39
C THR A 162 7.22 -10.87 13.92
N ALA A 163 6.95 -9.72 13.28
CA ALA A 163 6.64 -9.65 11.85
C ALA A 163 7.79 -10.15 10.98
N ALA A 164 9.05 -9.83 11.32
CA ALA A 164 10.22 -10.31 10.59
C ALA A 164 10.37 -11.84 10.68
N LEU A 165 10.20 -12.40 11.88
CA LEU A 165 10.25 -13.84 12.09
C LEU A 165 9.12 -14.54 11.34
N PHE A 166 7.89 -14.06 11.50
CA PHE A 166 6.72 -14.63 10.83
C PHE A 166 6.88 -14.62 9.30
N ALA A 167 7.36 -13.52 8.73
CA ALA A 167 7.60 -13.44 7.30
C ALA A 167 8.69 -14.40 6.82
N ALA A 168 9.74 -14.60 7.61
CA ALA A 168 10.80 -15.56 7.30
C ALA A 168 10.32 -17.03 7.40
N ASP A 169 9.43 -17.32 8.35
CA ASP A 169 8.89 -18.67 8.55
C ASP A 169 7.77 -19.02 7.54
N ASN A 170 7.13 -18.02 6.94
CA ASN A 170 6.02 -18.19 5.98
C ASN A 170 6.25 -17.45 4.66
N PRO A 171 7.39 -17.62 3.98
CA PRO A 171 7.77 -16.78 2.84
C PRO A 171 6.87 -16.95 1.61
N ALA A 172 6.13 -18.05 1.50
CA ALA A 172 5.17 -18.30 0.43
C ALA A 172 3.78 -17.67 0.67
N SER A 173 3.50 -17.17 1.89
CA SER A 173 2.19 -16.63 2.23
C SER A 173 2.06 -15.13 1.83
N PRO A 174 0.89 -14.68 1.30
CA PRO A 174 0.62 -13.26 1.09
C PRO A 174 0.61 -12.46 2.40
N VAL A 175 0.40 -13.10 3.55
CA VAL A 175 0.53 -12.48 4.88
C VAL A 175 1.95 -11.93 5.06
N ALA A 176 2.97 -12.68 4.68
CA ALA A 176 4.36 -12.23 4.79
C ALA A 176 4.62 -10.96 3.98
N ALA A 177 4.11 -10.89 2.75
CA ALA A 177 4.21 -9.70 1.90
C ALA A 177 3.55 -8.48 2.55
N TYR A 178 2.32 -8.65 3.08
CA TYR A 178 1.62 -7.61 3.82
C TYR A 178 2.41 -7.14 5.05
N LEU A 179 2.93 -8.07 5.86
CA LEU A 179 3.70 -7.73 7.07
C LEU A 179 5.00 -6.98 6.76
N VAL A 180 5.73 -7.39 5.71
CA VAL A 180 6.93 -6.67 5.26
C VAL A 180 6.57 -5.23 4.87
N ARG A 181 5.52 -5.04 4.09
CA ARG A 181 5.04 -3.70 3.74
C ARG A 181 4.69 -2.89 4.99
N ARG A 182 3.85 -3.43 5.87
CA ARG A 182 3.26 -2.73 7.01
C ARG A 182 4.31 -2.34 8.06
N TYR A 183 5.23 -3.24 8.39
CA TYR A 183 6.17 -3.06 9.52
C TYR A 183 7.53 -2.49 9.11
N PHE A 184 7.91 -2.56 7.82
CA PHE A 184 9.25 -2.18 7.39
C PHE A 184 9.27 -1.13 6.28
N ILE A 185 8.17 -0.91 5.56
CA ILE A 185 8.11 0.05 4.44
C ILE A 185 7.20 1.22 4.76
N THR A 186 5.90 0.96 5.04
CA THR A 186 4.87 1.99 5.25
C THR A 186 4.71 2.38 6.72
N THR A 187 5.79 2.34 7.48
CA THR A 187 5.86 2.74 8.88
C THR A 187 6.51 4.13 9.01
N PRO A 188 6.21 4.90 10.07
CA PRO A 188 6.86 6.21 10.29
C PRO A 188 8.39 6.14 10.36
N THR A 189 8.96 5.01 10.77
CA THR A 189 10.41 4.75 10.82
C THR A 189 10.77 3.53 9.98
N PRO A 190 10.85 3.66 8.64
CA PRO A 190 11.10 2.53 7.75
C PRO A 190 12.47 1.88 7.98
N ASN A 191 12.51 0.54 7.90
CA ASN A 191 13.75 -0.22 7.89
C ASN A 191 13.92 -0.91 6.54
N TYR A 192 14.36 -0.15 5.55
CA TYR A 192 14.54 -0.66 4.18
C TYR A 192 15.58 -1.77 4.06
N LYS A 193 16.58 -1.80 4.95
CA LYS A 193 17.59 -2.88 4.98
C LYS A 193 16.96 -4.21 5.35
N GLU A 194 16.14 -4.23 6.39
CA GLU A 194 15.43 -5.44 6.82
C GLU A 194 14.32 -5.81 5.80
N ALA A 195 13.59 -4.82 5.27
CA ALA A 195 12.64 -5.05 4.20
C ALA A 195 13.29 -5.74 2.98
N ALA A 196 14.46 -5.26 2.53
CA ALA A 196 15.19 -5.86 1.42
C ALA A 196 15.62 -7.31 1.71
N ARG A 197 16.07 -7.58 2.94
CA ARG A 197 16.44 -8.94 3.38
C ARG A 197 15.22 -9.89 3.32
N LEU A 198 14.10 -9.46 3.87
CA LEU A 198 12.86 -10.25 3.89
C LEU A 198 12.32 -10.47 2.48
N LEU A 199 12.26 -9.40 1.66
CA LEU A 199 11.80 -9.53 0.27
C LEU A 199 12.64 -10.52 -0.54
N LYS A 200 13.94 -10.61 -0.29
CA LYS A 200 14.78 -11.62 -0.94
C LYS A 200 14.34 -13.04 -0.58
N LEU A 201 13.96 -13.29 0.68
CA LEU A 201 13.44 -14.59 1.11
C LEU A 201 12.07 -14.89 0.46
N LEU A 202 11.16 -13.92 0.47
CA LEU A 202 9.84 -14.08 -0.13
C LEU A 202 9.93 -14.35 -1.65
N LEU A 203 10.81 -13.63 -2.35
CA LEU A 203 11.00 -13.79 -3.80
C LEU A 203 11.67 -15.13 -4.17
N ALA A 204 12.43 -15.74 -3.27
CA ALA A 204 12.97 -17.06 -3.50
C ALA A 204 11.85 -18.11 -3.63
N GLU A 205 10.77 -17.97 -2.84
CA GLU A 205 9.59 -18.85 -2.89
C GLU A 205 8.55 -18.38 -3.94
N GLN A 206 8.50 -17.09 -4.25
CA GLN A 206 7.51 -16.45 -5.12
C GLN A 206 8.16 -15.62 -6.23
N PRO A 207 9.03 -16.18 -7.09
CA PRO A 207 9.84 -15.38 -8.04
C PRO A 207 9.02 -14.62 -9.08
N LYS A 208 7.82 -15.08 -9.40
CA LYS A 208 6.90 -14.45 -10.36
C LYS A 208 5.89 -13.48 -9.71
N ASN A 209 5.97 -13.25 -8.41
CA ASN A 209 5.07 -12.33 -7.72
C ASN A 209 5.40 -10.88 -8.09
N GLY A 210 4.54 -10.26 -8.92
CA GLY A 210 4.74 -8.90 -9.43
C GLY A 210 4.70 -7.83 -8.32
N GLU A 211 3.95 -8.03 -7.24
CA GLU A 211 3.92 -7.12 -6.09
C GLU A 211 5.27 -7.11 -5.36
N LEU A 212 5.82 -8.29 -5.06
CA LEU A 212 7.12 -8.42 -4.40
C LEU A 212 8.26 -7.85 -5.25
N ASN A 213 8.22 -8.09 -6.57
CA ASN A 213 9.22 -7.53 -7.50
C ASN A 213 9.15 -6.00 -7.54
N ARG A 214 7.95 -5.40 -7.56
CA ARG A 214 7.80 -3.94 -7.48
C ARG A 214 8.30 -3.39 -6.15
N MET A 215 7.95 -4.03 -5.03
CA MET A 215 8.46 -3.65 -3.70
C MET A 215 9.98 -3.73 -3.63
N GLN A 216 10.60 -4.78 -4.15
CA GLN A 216 12.05 -4.92 -4.18
C GLN A 216 12.73 -3.80 -4.95
N SER A 217 12.21 -3.48 -6.14
CA SER A 217 12.74 -2.39 -6.97
C SER A 217 12.65 -1.05 -6.25
N LEU A 218 11.50 -0.74 -5.65
CA LEU A 218 11.30 0.48 -4.87
C LEU A 218 12.27 0.56 -3.68
N ILE A 219 12.37 -0.51 -2.89
CA ILE A 219 13.22 -0.55 -1.70
C ILE A 219 14.70 -0.48 -2.05
N ALA A 220 15.14 -1.09 -3.15
CA ALA A 220 16.51 -0.98 -3.60
C ALA A 220 16.92 0.48 -3.83
N VAL A 221 16.00 1.32 -4.30
CA VAL A 221 16.23 2.76 -4.47
C VAL A 221 16.16 3.49 -3.12
N LEU A 222 15.12 3.25 -2.33
CA LEU A 222 14.91 3.91 -1.03
C LEU A 222 16.02 3.59 -0.02
N ALA A 223 16.58 2.39 -0.07
CA ALA A 223 17.69 1.99 0.77
C ALA A 223 19.01 2.74 0.41
N ARG A 224 19.20 3.09 -0.86
CA ARG A 224 20.36 3.88 -1.29
C ARG A 224 20.34 5.31 -0.76
N THR A 225 19.16 5.84 -0.47
CA THR A 225 18.95 7.18 0.11
C THR A 225 18.51 7.12 1.57
N ALA A 226 18.86 6.06 2.29
CA ALA A 226 18.58 5.95 3.73
C ALA A 226 19.42 6.97 4.51
N VAL A 227 18.91 7.38 5.68
CA VAL A 227 19.67 8.20 6.62
C VAL A 227 21.00 7.51 6.97
N GLY A 228 22.09 8.26 6.91
CA GLY A 228 23.47 7.77 7.07
C GLY A 228 24.19 7.38 5.77
N ALA A 229 23.49 7.18 4.66
CA ALA A 229 24.08 6.94 3.34
C ALA A 229 24.52 8.25 2.66
N PRO A 230 25.48 8.21 1.71
CA PRO A 230 25.71 9.33 0.81
C PRO A 230 24.59 9.43 -0.24
N LEU A 231 24.51 10.57 -0.93
CA LEU A 231 23.61 10.68 -2.10
C LEU A 231 24.11 9.74 -3.20
N PRO A 232 23.23 8.95 -3.85
CA PRO A 232 23.61 8.03 -4.92
C PRO A 232 24.28 8.74 -6.09
N PRO A 233 25.21 8.08 -6.81
CA PRO A 233 25.90 8.69 -7.93
C PRO A 233 24.96 8.99 -9.09
N PHE A 234 25.04 10.22 -9.59
CA PHE A 234 24.37 10.64 -10.82
C PHE A 234 25.25 11.64 -11.59
N GLN A 235 24.96 11.80 -12.86
CA GLN A 235 25.53 12.85 -13.70
C GLN A 235 24.41 13.49 -14.52
N ALA A 236 24.38 14.81 -14.55
CA ALA A 236 23.39 15.58 -15.29
C ALA A 236 23.97 16.91 -15.78
N ARG A 237 23.16 17.67 -16.50
CA ARG A 237 23.44 19.08 -16.82
C ARG A 237 22.43 19.98 -16.14
N SER A 238 22.91 21.12 -15.65
CA SER A 238 22.03 22.16 -15.15
C SER A 238 21.30 22.83 -16.31
N THR A 239 20.28 23.63 -15.98
CA THR A 239 19.59 24.52 -16.95
C THR A 239 20.51 25.51 -17.64
N LYS A 240 21.73 25.74 -17.08
CA LYS A 240 22.80 26.59 -17.66
C LYS A 240 23.84 25.78 -18.44
N GLY A 241 23.67 24.46 -18.58
CA GLY A 241 24.61 23.58 -19.30
C GLY A 241 25.80 23.06 -18.47
N GLU A 242 25.93 23.46 -17.21
CA GLU A 242 27.01 23.04 -16.31
C GLU A 242 26.86 21.55 -15.93
N LYS A 243 28.01 20.88 -15.71
CA LYS A 243 28.01 19.50 -15.20
C LYS A 243 27.58 19.49 -13.72
N VAL A 244 26.59 18.68 -13.39
CA VAL A 244 26.07 18.50 -12.03
C VAL A 244 26.16 17.03 -11.65
N SER A 245 26.71 16.76 -10.46
CA SER A 245 26.75 15.41 -9.91
C SER A 245 26.46 15.44 -8.40
N GLU A 246 26.24 14.26 -7.83
CA GLU A 246 26.08 14.07 -6.38
C GLU A 246 27.24 14.65 -5.55
N GLN A 247 28.43 14.80 -6.14
CA GLN A 247 29.61 15.32 -5.45
C GLN A 247 29.42 16.73 -4.93
N LEU A 248 28.57 17.54 -5.59
CA LEU A 248 28.22 18.87 -5.09
C LEU A 248 27.55 18.84 -3.71
N CYS A 249 26.78 17.79 -3.44
CA CYS A 249 26.16 17.56 -2.14
C CYS A 249 27.06 16.77 -1.19
N ASN A 250 27.71 15.68 -1.69
CA ASN A 250 28.47 14.78 -0.85
C ASN A 250 29.75 15.39 -0.28
N LYS A 251 30.33 16.38 -0.95
CA LYS A 251 31.55 17.09 -0.48
C LYS A 251 31.28 18.36 0.33
N ALA A 252 30.01 18.77 0.45
CA ALA A 252 29.64 19.97 1.18
C ALA A 252 29.49 19.73 2.69
N PRO A 253 29.82 20.70 3.55
CA PRO A 253 29.55 20.61 5.00
C PRO A 253 28.05 20.39 5.28
N VAL A 254 27.18 21.18 4.63
CA VAL A 254 25.74 21.03 4.63
C VAL A 254 25.23 21.14 3.20
N ALA A 255 24.37 20.22 2.79
CA ALA A 255 23.75 20.28 1.47
C ALA A 255 22.27 19.93 1.51
N VAL A 256 21.54 20.44 0.51
CA VAL A 256 20.17 20.06 0.21
C VAL A 256 20.05 19.66 -1.25
N PHE A 257 19.59 18.46 -1.52
CA PHE A 257 19.08 18.07 -2.81
C PHE A 257 17.56 18.32 -2.79
N SER A 258 17.09 19.30 -3.57
CA SER A 258 15.73 19.80 -3.54
C SER A 258 15.00 19.47 -4.83
N VAL A 259 13.93 18.68 -4.75
CA VAL A 259 13.03 18.36 -5.87
C VAL A 259 11.82 19.26 -5.82
N TRP A 260 11.49 19.89 -6.94
CA TRP A 260 10.46 20.90 -7.00
C TRP A 260 9.75 20.95 -8.36
N SER A 261 8.60 21.62 -8.39
CA SER A 261 7.83 21.91 -9.60
C SER A 261 7.32 23.35 -9.56
N SER A 262 7.29 24.02 -10.71
CA SER A 262 6.76 25.39 -10.85
C SER A 262 5.27 25.49 -10.51
N THR A 263 4.53 24.43 -10.71
CA THR A 263 3.08 24.35 -10.46
C THR A 263 2.71 23.99 -9.02
N ASN A 264 3.70 23.66 -8.17
CA ASN A 264 3.47 23.27 -6.79
C ASN A 264 3.83 24.41 -5.81
N MET A 265 2.84 24.94 -5.11
CA MET A 265 3.02 26.10 -4.21
C MET A 265 4.00 25.82 -3.06
N GLN A 266 3.95 24.62 -2.47
CA GLN A 266 4.88 24.22 -1.38
C GLN A 266 6.33 24.12 -1.90
N SER A 267 6.51 23.64 -3.13
CA SER A 267 7.82 23.68 -3.80
C SER A 267 8.36 25.09 -3.88
N MET A 268 7.54 26.03 -4.29
CA MET A 268 7.94 27.45 -4.43
C MET A 268 8.28 28.07 -3.09
N GLU A 269 7.56 27.76 -2.03
CA GLU A 269 7.87 28.18 -0.66
C GLU A 269 9.24 27.66 -0.22
N ILE A 270 9.50 26.38 -0.41
CA ILE A 270 10.79 25.75 -0.09
C ILE A 270 11.93 26.41 -0.89
N GLN A 271 11.74 26.66 -2.20
CA GLN A 271 12.78 27.31 -3.01
C GLN A 271 13.14 28.71 -2.49
N ARG A 272 12.13 29.52 -2.12
CA ARG A 272 12.36 30.85 -1.55
C ARG A 272 13.06 30.80 -0.19
N MET A 273 12.61 29.90 0.68
CA MET A 273 13.26 29.65 1.98
C MET A 273 14.73 29.23 1.79
N LEU A 274 15.01 28.29 0.89
CA LEU A 274 16.37 27.86 0.58
C LEU A 274 17.21 29.01 0.02
N ASN A 275 16.66 29.87 -0.85
CA ASN A 275 17.37 31.02 -1.40
C ASN A 275 17.82 31.98 -0.29
N GLN A 276 16.97 32.25 0.68
CA GLN A 276 17.32 33.06 1.84
C GLN A 276 18.43 32.38 2.69
N LYS A 277 18.31 31.06 2.92
CA LYS A 277 19.29 30.29 3.69
C LYS A 277 20.67 30.24 3.01
N VAL A 278 20.71 30.03 1.70
CA VAL A 278 21.98 30.03 0.93
C VAL A 278 22.69 31.38 1.02
N ARG A 279 21.97 32.49 0.88
CA ARG A 279 22.56 33.84 1.01
C ARG A 279 23.16 34.07 2.39
N ASN A 280 22.51 33.58 3.45
CA ASN A 280 22.96 33.79 4.83
C ASN A 280 24.05 32.81 5.27
N ALA A 281 24.15 31.67 4.63
CA ALA A 281 25.08 30.58 5.03
C ALA A 281 26.56 30.83 4.65
N LYS A 282 26.89 31.93 3.95
CA LYS A 282 28.28 32.30 3.58
C LYS A 282 29.05 31.13 2.94
N GLY A 283 28.39 30.37 2.07
CA GLY A 283 28.99 29.22 1.34
C GLY A 283 28.97 27.88 2.07
N LYS A 284 28.56 27.80 3.34
CA LYS A 284 28.47 26.54 4.08
C LYS A 284 27.32 25.64 3.61
N LEU A 285 26.27 26.21 3.03
CA LEU A 285 25.13 25.48 2.46
C LEU A 285 25.27 25.38 0.94
N LYS A 286 25.23 24.17 0.40
CA LYS A 286 25.11 23.91 -1.03
C LYS A 286 23.71 23.36 -1.33
N VAL A 287 23.13 23.78 -2.45
CA VAL A 287 21.85 23.28 -2.92
C VAL A 287 22.02 22.77 -4.35
N VAL A 288 21.42 21.64 -4.66
CA VAL A 288 21.21 21.14 -6.02
C VAL A 288 19.71 20.96 -6.21
N GLY A 289 19.15 21.61 -7.22
CA GLY A 289 17.74 21.51 -7.57
C GLY A 289 17.50 20.44 -8.65
N LEU A 290 16.39 19.72 -8.53
CA LEU A 290 15.81 18.90 -9.59
C LEU A 290 14.37 19.40 -9.82
N CYS A 291 14.16 20.05 -10.95
CA CYS A 291 12.84 20.45 -11.40
C CYS A 291 12.21 19.29 -12.18
N ILE A 292 11.00 18.88 -11.80
CA ILE A 292 10.28 17.80 -12.47
C ILE A 292 9.25 18.31 -13.48
N ASP A 293 9.31 19.57 -13.87
CA ASP A 293 8.40 20.10 -14.88
C ASP A 293 8.73 19.51 -16.27
N PRO A 294 7.73 19.22 -17.09
CA PRO A 294 7.95 18.71 -18.44
C PRO A 294 8.50 19.80 -19.38
N ILE A 295 8.32 21.08 -19.05
CA ILE A 295 8.73 22.22 -19.87
C ILE A 295 9.90 22.95 -19.20
N GLN A 296 11.09 22.81 -19.76
CA GLN A 296 12.31 23.45 -19.22
C GLN A 296 12.25 24.98 -19.18
N ARG A 297 11.50 25.61 -20.08
CA ARG A 297 11.33 27.06 -20.11
C ARG A 297 10.71 27.59 -18.81
N GLU A 298 9.64 26.97 -18.35
CA GLU A 298 8.95 27.36 -17.12
C GLU A 298 9.87 27.28 -15.89
N CYS A 299 10.66 26.21 -15.82
CA CYS A 299 11.71 26.07 -14.81
C CYS A 299 12.70 27.26 -14.85
N LYS A 300 13.24 27.61 -16.04
CA LYS A 300 14.19 28.70 -16.20
C LYS A 300 13.62 30.05 -15.79
N GLU A 301 12.39 30.37 -16.22
CA GLU A 301 11.69 31.60 -15.89
C GLU A 301 11.54 31.79 -14.36
N ILE A 302 11.22 30.72 -13.62
CA ILE A 302 11.15 30.74 -12.16
C ILE A 302 12.52 31.00 -11.53
N LEU A 303 13.56 30.28 -12.00
CA LEU A 303 14.90 30.42 -11.46
C LEU A 303 15.45 31.84 -11.64
N GLU A 304 15.16 32.46 -12.75
CA GLU A 304 15.53 33.87 -13.05
C GLU A 304 14.71 34.83 -12.19
N ARG A 305 13.41 34.69 -12.19
CA ARG A 305 12.49 35.55 -11.42
C ARG A 305 12.84 35.58 -9.93
N ASP A 306 13.07 34.39 -9.34
CA ASP A 306 13.35 34.26 -7.90
C ASP A 306 14.86 34.37 -7.60
N SER A 307 15.70 34.74 -8.58
CA SER A 307 17.16 34.89 -8.45
C SER A 307 17.84 33.68 -7.80
N ILE A 308 17.47 32.47 -8.24
CA ILE A 308 18.04 31.23 -7.73
C ILE A 308 19.38 30.96 -8.42
N SER A 309 20.45 30.90 -7.65
CA SER A 309 21.82 30.81 -8.13
C SER A 309 22.43 29.42 -8.20
N TRP A 310 21.90 28.45 -7.46
CA TRP A 310 22.44 27.10 -7.44
C TRP A 310 22.04 26.28 -8.68
N PRO A 311 22.81 25.20 -9.01
CA PRO A 311 22.52 24.37 -10.16
C PRO A 311 21.16 23.69 -10.05
N ASN A 312 20.36 23.78 -11.11
CA ASN A 312 19.07 23.12 -11.24
C ASN A 312 19.08 22.23 -12.49
N ILE A 313 18.71 20.97 -12.29
CA ILE A 313 18.52 19.98 -13.35
C ILE A 313 17.04 20.06 -13.76
N CYS A 314 16.78 20.09 -15.06
CA CYS A 314 15.44 19.98 -15.62
C CYS A 314 15.56 19.24 -16.96
N ASP A 315 15.31 17.94 -16.98
CA ASP A 315 15.42 17.09 -18.16
C ASP A 315 14.10 16.93 -18.93
N GLY A 316 12.99 17.44 -18.36
CA GLY A 316 11.66 17.33 -18.94
C GLY A 316 11.02 15.93 -18.81
N ALA A 317 11.71 14.99 -18.17
CA ALA A 317 11.26 13.61 -18.03
C ALA A 317 10.45 13.37 -16.73
N MET A 318 10.15 14.41 -15.98
CA MET A 318 9.38 14.34 -14.73
C MET A 318 9.98 13.32 -13.74
N PHE A 319 9.16 12.40 -13.21
CA PHE A 319 9.61 11.33 -12.31
C PHE A 319 10.35 10.19 -13.06
N GLU A 320 10.25 10.16 -14.39
CA GLU A 320 10.89 9.15 -15.23
C GLU A 320 12.37 9.50 -15.57
N GLY A 321 12.81 10.70 -15.20
CA GLY A 321 14.19 11.16 -15.38
C GLY A 321 15.22 10.27 -14.66
N ASP A 322 16.41 10.16 -15.24
CA ASP A 322 17.50 9.32 -14.71
C ASP A 322 17.89 9.71 -13.28
N VAL A 323 17.99 11.01 -13.00
CA VAL A 323 18.33 11.52 -11.66
C VAL A 323 17.20 11.24 -10.67
N ALA A 324 15.94 11.46 -11.07
CA ALA A 324 14.77 11.18 -10.23
C ALA A 324 14.74 9.70 -9.80
N LYS A 325 14.93 8.79 -10.75
CA LYS A 325 14.95 7.33 -10.50
C LYS A 325 16.13 6.91 -9.61
N LYS A 326 17.32 7.43 -9.86
CA LYS A 326 18.54 7.10 -9.07
C LYS A 326 18.42 7.57 -7.62
N VAL A 327 17.84 8.75 -7.40
CA VAL A 327 17.66 9.34 -6.08
C VAL A 327 16.39 8.80 -5.38
N GLY A 328 15.47 8.18 -6.13
CA GLY A 328 14.24 7.61 -5.60
C GLY A 328 13.18 8.68 -5.30
N VAL A 329 13.04 9.63 -6.21
CA VAL A 329 12.03 10.68 -6.14
C VAL A 329 10.68 10.09 -6.53
N TYR A 330 9.67 10.25 -5.69
CA TYR A 330 8.30 9.72 -5.90
C TYR A 330 7.20 10.77 -5.67
N SER A 331 7.58 11.94 -5.18
CA SER A 331 6.67 13.04 -4.87
C SER A 331 7.32 14.40 -5.08
N VAL A 332 6.52 15.45 -5.09
CA VAL A 332 6.97 16.85 -5.11
C VAL A 332 6.07 17.69 -4.17
N PRO A 333 6.65 18.54 -3.30
CA PRO A 333 8.07 18.71 -3.08
C PRO A 333 8.73 17.50 -2.42
N PHE A 334 10.03 17.29 -2.66
CA PHE A 334 10.83 16.30 -1.96
C PHE A 334 12.21 16.89 -1.69
N ASN A 335 12.83 16.55 -0.57
CA ASN A 335 14.16 17.05 -0.25
C ASN A 335 14.99 16.00 0.49
N ILE A 336 16.31 16.09 0.31
CA ILE A 336 17.30 15.30 1.05
C ILE A 336 18.30 16.28 1.65
N VAL A 337 18.47 16.23 2.97
CA VAL A 337 19.43 17.05 3.72
C VAL A 337 20.66 16.21 4.04
N LEU A 338 21.85 16.72 3.70
CA LEU A 338 23.12 16.08 3.98
C LEU A 338 23.96 16.92 4.95
N LYS A 339 24.70 16.23 5.81
CA LYS A 339 25.77 16.81 6.64
C LYS A 339 27.04 16.00 6.43
N ASN A 340 28.12 16.65 6.04
CA ASN A 340 29.41 16.02 5.75
C ASN A 340 29.27 14.80 4.81
N GLY A 341 28.50 14.95 3.74
CA GLY A 341 28.29 13.94 2.72
C GLY A 341 27.34 12.79 3.09
N LYS A 342 26.72 12.81 4.27
CA LYS A 342 25.75 11.80 4.70
C LYS A 342 24.37 12.38 4.84
N ILE A 343 23.37 11.65 4.38
CA ILE A 343 21.96 12.00 4.52
C ILE A 343 21.60 11.99 6.00
N VAL A 344 21.04 13.09 6.50
CA VAL A 344 20.61 13.26 7.89
C VAL A 344 19.11 13.47 8.04
N ALA A 345 18.43 13.80 6.94
CA ALA A 345 16.96 13.86 6.89
C ALA A 345 16.52 13.84 5.42
N LYS A 346 15.26 13.49 5.18
CA LYS A 346 14.62 13.55 3.88
C LYS A 346 13.11 13.76 4.01
N ASP A 347 12.48 14.25 2.92
CA ASP A 347 11.03 14.40 2.80
C ASP A 347 10.43 15.26 3.92
N LEU A 348 11.09 16.41 4.18
CA LEU A 348 10.67 17.38 5.19
C LEU A 348 9.75 18.43 4.56
N ASP A 349 8.71 18.85 5.28
CA ASP A 349 7.95 20.04 4.93
C ASP A 349 8.80 21.33 5.09
N ALA A 350 8.28 22.47 4.66
CA ALA A 350 9.03 23.74 4.67
C ALA A 350 9.52 24.15 6.08
N ASN A 351 8.67 23.95 7.11
CA ASN A 351 9.01 24.31 8.48
C ASN A 351 10.05 23.35 9.08
N GLN A 352 9.85 22.06 8.92
CA GLN A 352 10.80 21.02 9.34
C GLN A 352 12.16 21.19 8.67
N LEU A 353 12.17 21.48 7.34
CA LEU A 353 13.41 21.74 6.61
C LEU A 353 14.12 22.98 7.13
N LYS A 354 13.38 24.07 7.36
CA LYS A 354 13.92 25.31 7.95
C LYS A 354 14.56 25.05 9.31
N GLU A 355 13.83 24.42 10.23
CA GLU A 355 14.36 24.09 11.57
C GLU A 355 15.58 23.17 11.50
N ARG A 356 15.55 22.19 10.59
CA ARG A 356 16.69 21.28 10.41
C ARG A 356 17.92 22.01 9.93
N LEU A 357 17.79 22.93 9.00
CA LEU A 357 18.89 23.75 8.50
C LEU A 357 19.40 24.73 9.55
N ASP A 358 18.52 25.33 10.38
CA ASP A 358 18.93 26.21 11.47
C ASP A 358 19.80 25.51 12.51
N LYS A 359 19.57 24.20 12.74
CA LYS A 359 20.40 23.38 13.64
C LYS A 359 21.72 22.92 13.01
N LEU A 360 21.87 23.00 11.69
CA LEU A 360 23.04 22.49 10.97
C LEU A 360 24.03 23.57 10.54
N LEU A 361 23.56 24.81 10.37
CA LEU A 361 24.32 25.98 9.92
C LEU A 361 24.84 26.82 11.07
#